data_a5bdabfd610d834bce96622641278ac7
#
_entry.id   a5bdabfd610d834bce96622641278ac7
#
_cell.length_a   1.000
_cell.length_b   1.000
_cell.length_c   1.000
_cell.angle_alpha   90.00
_cell.angle_beta   90.00
_cell.angle_gamma   90.00
#
_symmetry.space_group_name_H-M   'P 1'
#
loop_
_entity.id
_entity.type
_entity.pdbx_description
1 polymer ?
#
loop_
_entity_poly.entity_id
_entity_poly.type
_entity_poly.pdbx_seq_one_letter_code
_entity_poly.pdbx_strand_id
1 'polypeptide(L)'
;TFYIKGCSQTLASYLQDCKLRLHQAANYAKADIGIVIKSKKSVPAGSYTDESYTLNIAPRQIRIEAQTEAGAFYAIQTLMQMAALQRTLQCCIINDSPAYRWRGLMFDVSRHFRPKAFLLKQLDAMAMLKLNVMHLHLTDGAGWRIQIDKYPRLTEFAAWRRERKWMDWVAQGKKYCDFSNEAYGGYYTKDDIREI
;
A
#
# COMPACT_ATOMS: atom_id res chain seq x y z
N THR A 1 14.50 18.77 -3.88
CA THR A 1 15.19 18.04 -2.80
C THR A 1 14.33 17.92 -1.55
N PHE A 2 14.57 16.91 -0.70
CA PHE A 2 13.87 16.76 0.56
C PHE A 2 14.83 16.52 1.73
N TYR A 3 14.40 16.84 2.94
CA TYR A 3 15.07 16.50 4.18
C TYR A 3 14.07 16.08 5.24
N ILE A 4 14.37 14.98 5.96
CA ILE A 4 13.49 14.44 6.98
C ILE A 4 14.20 14.45 8.33
N LYS A 5 13.57 15.03 9.33
CA LYS A 5 13.99 14.99 10.73
C LYS A 5 13.07 14.04 11.50
N GLY A 6 13.67 13.01 12.11
CA GLY A 6 12.94 12.04 12.95
C GLY A 6 12.36 10.83 12.20
N CYS A 7 12.94 10.44 11.06
CA CYS A 7 12.41 9.46 10.12
C CYS A 7 13.04 8.09 10.16
N SER A 8 12.28 7.09 9.70
CA SER A 8 12.79 5.81 9.24
C SER A 8 13.35 5.87 7.82
N GLN A 9 14.14 4.87 7.49
CA GLN A 9 14.69 4.68 6.16
C GLN A 9 13.58 4.39 5.11
N THR A 10 12.46 3.81 5.53
CA THR A 10 11.32 3.45 4.66
C THR A 10 10.69 4.65 3.98
N LEU A 11 10.38 5.73 4.73
CA LEU A 11 9.81 6.94 4.13
C LEU A 11 10.81 7.66 3.22
N ALA A 12 12.11 7.64 3.56
CA ALA A 12 13.15 8.21 2.72
C ALA A 12 13.27 7.47 1.39
N SER A 13 13.28 6.14 1.40
CA SER A 13 13.27 5.32 0.18
C SER A 13 12.03 5.59 -0.68
N TYR A 14 10.85 5.62 -0.05
CA TYR A 14 9.62 5.94 -0.78
C TYR A 14 9.69 7.30 -1.51
N LEU A 15 10.25 8.34 -0.87
CA LEU A 15 10.40 9.66 -1.48
C LEU A 15 11.37 9.69 -2.65
N GLN A 16 12.40 8.85 -2.64
CA GLN A 16 13.33 8.69 -3.75
C GLN A 16 12.68 8.00 -4.96
N ASP A 17 11.83 7.01 -4.69
CA ASP A 17 11.20 6.18 -5.71
C ASP A 17 9.86 6.74 -6.21
N CYS A 18 9.23 7.65 -5.46
CA CYS A 18 7.94 8.22 -5.83
C CYS A 18 8.02 9.09 -7.10
N LYS A 19 6.87 9.37 -7.70
CA LYS A 19 6.74 10.16 -8.95
C LYS A 19 7.39 11.55 -8.90
N LEU A 20 7.61 12.10 -7.71
CA LEU A 20 8.29 13.39 -7.53
C LEU A 20 9.81 13.31 -7.76
N ARG A 21 10.39 12.12 -7.78
CA ARG A 21 11.84 11.86 -8.00
C ARG A 21 12.73 12.78 -7.16
N LEU A 22 12.49 12.78 -5.85
CA LEU A 22 13.17 13.67 -4.93
C LEU A 22 14.54 13.12 -4.52
N HIS A 23 15.52 14.00 -4.37
CA HIS A 23 16.84 13.67 -3.84
C HIS A 23 16.99 14.20 -2.41
N GLN A 24 17.66 13.42 -1.55
CA GLN A 24 17.89 13.84 -0.17
C GLN A 24 18.86 15.04 -0.10
N ALA A 25 18.46 16.08 0.63
CA ALA A 25 19.28 17.25 0.88
C ALA A 25 20.22 17.02 2.08
N ALA A 26 21.36 17.70 2.10
CA ALA A 26 22.33 17.60 3.18
C ALA A 26 21.79 18.09 4.54
N ASN A 27 20.89 19.07 4.53
CA ASN A 27 20.25 19.59 5.73
C ASN A 27 18.89 20.24 5.41
N TYR A 28 18.12 20.56 6.46
CA TYR A 28 16.78 21.14 6.35
C TYR A 28 16.74 22.47 5.60
N ALA A 29 17.73 23.34 5.80
CA ALA A 29 17.77 24.67 5.18
C ALA A 29 17.99 24.63 3.65
N LYS A 30 18.56 23.55 3.14
CA LYS A 30 18.82 23.33 1.71
C LYS A 30 17.73 22.49 1.00
N ALA A 31 16.73 22.04 1.72
CA ALA A 31 15.66 21.22 1.18
C ALA A 31 14.50 22.07 0.66
N ASP A 32 13.98 21.72 -0.51
CA ASP A 32 12.73 22.28 -1.02
C ASP A 32 11.53 21.78 -0.22
N ILE A 33 11.61 20.54 0.27
CA ILE A 33 10.59 19.89 1.11
C ILE A 33 11.22 19.49 2.44
N GLY A 34 10.83 20.14 3.51
CA GLY A 34 11.22 19.81 4.88
C GLY A 34 10.14 18.98 5.57
N ILE A 35 10.51 17.82 6.10
CA ILE A 35 9.59 16.93 6.82
C ILE A 35 10.05 16.79 8.27
N VAL A 36 9.16 17.03 9.22
CA VAL A 36 9.42 16.91 10.66
C VAL A 36 8.44 15.91 11.27
N ILE A 37 8.95 14.79 11.77
CA ILE A 37 8.19 13.78 12.48
C ILE A 37 8.49 13.94 13.98
N LYS A 38 7.45 14.18 14.77
CA LYS A 38 7.59 14.52 16.20
C LYS A 38 7.72 13.31 17.11
N SER A 39 7.02 12.21 16.77
CA SER A 39 7.08 10.97 17.55
C SER A 39 8.25 10.10 17.12
N LYS A 40 9.06 9.65 18.08
CA LYS A 40 10.14 8.68 17.88
C LYS A 40 9.73 7.25 18.27
N LYS A 41 8.49 7.05 18.71
CA LYS A 41 8.05 5.72 19.15
C LYS A 41 7.62 4.90 17.95
N SER A 42 8.21 3.72 17.80
CA SER A 42 7.66 2.68 16.92
C SER A 42 6.29 2.28 17.45
N VAL A 43 5.30 2.24 16.58
CA VAL A 43 3.95 1.80 16.93
C VAL A 43 3.85 0.31 16.61
N PRO A 44 3.40 -0.54 17.55
CA PRO A 44 3.21 -1.95 17.27
C PRO A 44 2.29 -2.16 16.08
N ALA A 45 2.57 -3.18 15.26
CA ALA A 45 1.72 -3.54 14.14
C ALA A 45 0.28 -3.77 14.61
N GLY A 46 -0.69 -3.20 13.89
CA GLY A 46 -2.11 -3.29 14.24
C GLY A 46 -2.60 -2.27 15.28
N SER A 47 -1.70 -1.44 15.83
CA SER A 47 -2.10 -0.35 16.72
C SER A 47 -2.51 0.88 15.93
N TYR A 48 -3.46 1.66 16.49
CA TYR A 48 -3.81 2.96 15.92
C TYR A 48 -2.62 3.92 16.01
N THR A 49 -2.33 4.60 14.91
CA THR A 49 -1.34 5.68 14.86
C THR A 49 -2.03 7.02 14.65
N ASP A 50 -1.42 8.09 15.18
CA ASP A 50 -1.83 9.44 14.82
C ASP A 50 -1.38 9.75 13.39
N GLU A 51 -2.34 9.80 12.47
CA GLU A 51 -2.12 10.04 11.04
C GLU A 51 -2.35 11.51 10.66
N SER A 52 -2.52 12.39 11.65
CA SER A 52 -2.67 13.81 11.41
C SER A 52 -1.39 14.47 10.91
N TYR A 53 -1.54 15.52 10.11
CA TYR A 53 -0.42 16.31 9.62
C TYR A 53 -0.80 17.77 9.34
N THR A 54 0.24 18.60 9.26
CA THR A 54 0.17 19.96 8.70
C THR A 54 1.07 20.01 7.49
N LEU A 55 0.53 20.41 6.34
CA LEU A 55 1.27 20.68 5.11
C LEU A 55 1.23 22.17 4.84
N ASN A 56 2.38 22.83 4.91
CA ASN A 56 2.54 24.26 4.63
C ASN A 56 3.33 24.43 3.32
N ILE A 57 2.69 25.03 2.32
CA ILE A 57 3.28 25.36 1.03
C ILE A 57 3.56 26.86 1.00
N ALA A 58 4.83 27.22 1.02
CA ALA A 58 5.32 28.59 0.96
C ALA A 58 6.16 28.81 -0.31
N PRO A 59 6.45 30.07 -0.72
CA PRO A 59 7.09 30.35 -2.02
C PRO A 59 8.47 29.72 -2.22
N ARG A 60 9.18 29.41 -1.13
CA ARG A 60 10.57 28.88 -1.19
C ARG A 60 10.73 27.50 -0.59
N GLN A 61 9.75 27.02 0.17
CA GLN A 61 9.87 25.75 0.87
C GLN A 61 8.48 25.16 1.17
N ILE A 62 8.36 23.86 1.03
CA ILE A 62 7.22 23.08 1.51
C ILE A 62 7.63 22.45 2.84
N ARG A 63 6.78 22.61 3.86
CA ARG A 63 7.01 22.03 5.19
C ARG A 63 5.88 21.07 5.56
N ILE A 64 6.26 19.85 5.92
CA ILE A 64 5.36 18.82 6.44
C ILE A 64 5.70 18.62 7.92
N GLU A 65 4.70 18.72 8.79
CA GLU A 65 4.79 18.35 10.20
C GLU A 65 3.77 17.27 10.51
N ALA A 66 4.22 16.16 11.10
CA ALA A 66 3.37 15.06 11.50
C ALA A 66 3.81 14.48 12.84
N GLN A 67 2.89 13.83 13.57
CA GLN A 67 3.24 13.11 14.78
C GLN A 67 3.94 11.79 14.46
N THR A 68 3.56 11.14 13.36
CA THR A 68 4.06 9.82 12.95
C THR A 68 4.48 9.82 11.48
N GLU A 69 5.17 8.76 11.08
CA GLU A 69 5.52 8.53 9.67
C GLU A 69 4.29 8.34 8.78
N ALA A 70 3.24 7.71 9.29
CA ALA A 70 1.98 7.54 8.57
C ALA A 70 1.34 8.91 8.24
N GLY A 71 1.31 9.84 9.20
CA GLY A 71 0.85 11.21 8.94
C GLY A 71 1.71 11.93 7.90
N ALA A 72 3.04 11.82 7.99
CA ALA A 72 3.95 12.39 7.00
C ALA A 72 3.74 11.77 5.60
N PHE A 73 3.55 10.45 5.53
CA PHE A 73 3.23 9.74 4.29
C PHE A 73 1.94 10.27 3.64
N TYR A 74 0.88 10.47 4.42
CA TYR A 74 -0.38 11.00 3.88
C TYR A 74 -0.31 12.47 3.48
N ALA A 75 0.53 13.27 4.14
CA ALA A 75 0.84 14.62 3.66
C ALA A 75 1.52 14.61 2.28
N ILE A 76 2.42 13.66 2.06
CA ILE A 76 3.08 13.46 0.76
C ILE A 76 2.05 13.02 -0.30
N GLN A 77 1.11 12.14 0.03
CA GLN A 77 0.03 11.78 -0.90
C GLN A 77 -0.81 12.99 -1.31
N THR A 78 -1.14 13.87 -0.38
CA THR A 78 -1.83 15.14 -0.68
C THR A 78 -1.00 16.03 -1.60
N LEU A 79 0.28 16.21 -1.31
CA LEU A 79 1.19 17.00 -2.14
C LEU A 79 1.30 16.44 -3.57
N MET A 80 1.41 15.11 -3.70
CA MET A 80 1.46 14.43 -4.99
C MET A 80 0.19 14.63 -5.82
N GLN A 81 -0.99 14.55 -5.19
CA GLN A 81 -2.27 14.82 -5.85
C GLN A 81 -2.37 16.27 -6.32
N MET A 82 -1.98 17.23 -5.47
CA MET A 82 -1.94 18.65 -5.87
C MET A 82 -1.00 18.89 -7.04
N ALA A 83 0.20 18.31 -7.01
CA ALA A 83 1.20 18.44 -8.08
C ALA A 83 0.76 17.76 -9.39
N ALA A 84 -0.08 16.73 -9.32
CA ALA A 84 -0.64 16.08 -10.52
C ALA A 84 -1.72 16.91 -11.21
N LEU A 85 -2.44 17.74 -10.45
CA LEU A 85 -3.53 18.55 -10.95
C LEU A 85 -3.10 19.95 -11.43
N GLN A 86 -1.98 20.46 -10.92
CA GLN A 86 -1.55 21.83 -11.15
C GLN A 86 -0.04 21.90 -11.46
N ARG A 87 0.34 22.74 -12.46
CA ARG A 87 1.74 22.98 -12.78
C ARG A 87 2.46 23.81 -11.69
N THR A 88 1.71 24.65 -10.97
CA THR A 88 2.21 25.52 -9.92
C THR A 88 1.37 25.33 -8.68
N LEU A 89 1.99 25.02 -7.56
CA LEU A 89 1.30 24.88 -6.29
C LEU A 89 1.02 26.27 -5.70
N GLN A 90 -0.21 26.50 -5.29
CA GLN A 90 -0.59 27.70 -4.56
C GLN A 90 -0.10 27.64 -3.11
N CYS A 91 0.37 28.77 -2.59
CA CYS A 91 0.74 28.87 -1.17
C CYS A 91 -0.50 28.67 -0.30
N CYS A 92 -0.43 27.71 0.60
CA CYS A 92 -1.54 27.37 1.51
C CYS A 92 -1.03 26.59 2.72
N ILE A 93 -1.89 26.50 3.73
CA ILE A 93 -1.71 25.61 4.89
C ILE A 93 -2.86 24.63 4.92
N ILE A 94 -2.54 23.35 4.93
CA ILE A 94 -3.50 22.25 5.03
C ILE A 94 -3.26 21.55 6.36
N ASN A 95 -4.29 21.52 7.22
CA ASN A 95 -4.34 20.70 8.41
C ASN A 95 -5.33 19.57 8.15
N ASP A 96 -4.89 18.33 8.25
CA ASP A 96 -5.70 17.17 7.94
C ASP A 96 -5.54 16.10 9.02
N SER A 97 -6.63 15.41 9.30
CA SER A 97 -6.68 14.27 10.20
C SER A 97 -7.78 13.32 9.77
N PRO A 98 -7.60 11.99 9.95
CA PRO A 98 -8.60 11.04 9.52
C PRO A 98 -9.88 11.14 10.39
N ALA A 99 -11.05 11.20 9.73
CA ALA A 99 -12.34 11.11 10.42
C ALA A 99 -12.59 9.71 10.99
N TYR A 100 -12.03 8.67 10.33
CA TYR A 100 -12.17 7.28 10.73
C TYR A 100 -10.80 6.63 10.92
N ARG A 101 -10.62 5.90 12.02
CA ARG A 101 -9.39 5.17 12.32
C ARG A 101 -9.16 3.98 11.39
N TRP A 102 -10.24 3.30 10.99
CA TRP A 102 -10.22 2.17 10.10
C TRP A 102 -10.72 2.60 8.72
N ARG A 103 -9.85 2.53 7.73
CA ARG A 103 -10.16 2.84 6.33
C ARG A 103 -9.57 1.72 5.49
N GLY A 104 -10.37 0.68 5.30
CA GLY A 104 -9.92 -0.58 4.71
C GLY A 104 -10.60 -0.92 3.40
N LEU A 105 -9.92 -1.77 2.65
CA LEU A 105 -10.45 -2.40 1.45
C LEU A 105 -10.13 -3.90 1.50
N MET A 106 -11.13 -4.73 1.18
CA MET A 106 -10.99 -6.19 1.16
C MET A 106 -10.92 -6.69 -0.28
N PHE A 107 -9.97 -7.59 -0.54
CA PHE A 107 -9.84 -8.31 -1.81
C PHE A 107 -10.04 -9.80 -1.58
N ASP A 108 -11.08 -10.35 -2.18
CA ASP A 108 -11.30 -11.79 -2.23
C ASP A 108 -10.55 -12.38 -3.42
N VAL A 109 -9.33 -12.83 -3.16
CA VAL A 109 -8.49 -13.49 -4.16
C VAL A 109 -8.68 -15.01 -4.18
N SER A 110 -9.44 -15.56 -3.20
CA SER A 110 -9.78 -16.96 -3.16
C SER A 110 -10.80 -17.32 -4.25
N ARG A 111 -11.95 -16.64 -4.28
CA ARG A 111 -12.98 -16.92 -5.29
C ARG A 111 -12.50 -16.54 -6.68
N HIS A 112 -11.72 -15.48 -6.78
CA HIS A 112 -11.18 -15.02 -8.05
C HIS A 112 -9.72 -14.58 -7.90
N PHE A 113 -8.79 -15.42 -8.36
CA PHE A 113 -7.37 -15.11 -8.24
C PHE A 113 -7.01 -13.82 -8.97
N ARG A 114 -6.20 -12.98 -8.32
CA ARG A 114 -5.61 -11.77 -8.88
C ARG A 114 -4.08 -11.86 -8.78
N PRO A 115 -3.33 -11.59 -9.85
CA PRO A 115 -1.87 -11.63 -9.78
C PRO A 115 -1.33 -10.53 -8.85
N LYS A 116 -0.12 -10.72 -8.31
CA LYS A 116 0.58 -9.76 -7.44
C LYS A 116 0.58 -8.34 -8.00
N ALA A 117 0.87 -8.17 -9.29
CA ALA A 117 0.88 -6.86 -9.94
C ALA A 117 -0.45 -6.10 -9.81
N PHE A 118 -1.59 -6.81 -9.78
CA PHE A 118 -2.87 -6.18 -9.50
C PHE A 118 -2.94 -5.67 -8.06
N LEU A 119 -2.48 -6.46 -7.07
CA LEU A 119 -2.51 -6.06 -5.66
C LEU A 119 -1.60 -4.87 -5.39
N LEU A 120 -0.39 -4.86 -5.95
CA LEU A 120 0.53 -3.72 -5.84
C LEU A 120 -0.11 -2.44 -6.40
N LYS A 121 -0.77 -2.52 -7.56
CA LYS A 121 -1.52 -1.39 -8.12
C LYS A 121 -2.67 -0.94 -7.22
N GLN A 122 -3.34 -1.86 -6.51
CA GLN A 122 -4.38 -1.49 -5.55
C GLN A 122 -3.79 -0.82 -4.31
N LEU A 123 -2.62 -1.25 -3.83
CA LEU A 123 -1.91 -0.58 -2.74
C LEU A 123 -1.54 0.87 -3.09
N ASP A 124 -1.06 1.13 -4.32
CA ASP A 124 -0.84 2.50 -4.79
C ASP A 124 -2.12 3.35 -4.75
N ALA A 125 -3.24 2.79 -5.20
CA ALA A 125 -4.54 3.48 -5.16
C ALA A 125 -5.02 3.68 -3.72
N MET A 126 -4.84 2.69 -2.84
CA MET A 126 -5.16 2.80 -1.42
C MET A 126 -4.31 3.88 -0.74
N ALA A 127 -3.02 3.94 -1.03
CA ALA A 127 -2.13 4.98 -0.53
C ALA A 127 -2.61 6.38 -0.96
N MET A 128 -2.91 6.56 -2.23
CA MET A 128 -3.43 7.81 -2.78
C MET A 128 -4.74 8.25 -2.10
N LEU A 129 -5.63 7.30 -1.78
CA LEU A 129 -6.89 7.53 -1.08
C LEU A 129 -6.75 7.54 0.45
N LYS A 130 -5.53 7.44 0.98
CA LYS A 130 -5.22 7.41 2.41
C LYS A 130 -5.93 6.27 3.17
N LEU A 131 -6.15 5.13 2.50
CA LEU A 131 -6.61 3.91 3.17
C LEU A 131 -5.44 3.28 3.93
N ASN A 132 -5.71 2.73 5.12
CA ASN A 132 -4.67 2.24 6.02
C ASN A 132 -4.75 0.74 6.33
N VAL A 133 -5.73 0.02 5.79
CA VAL A 133 -5.90 -1.41 6.01
C VAL A 133 -6.22 -2.13 4.72
N MET A 134 -5.38 -3.09 4.33
CA MET A 134 -5.67 -4.04 3.26
C MET A 134 -6.06 -5.38 3.88
N HIS A 135 -7.28 -5.85 3.60
CA HIS A 135 -7.73 -7.18 3.99
C HIS A 135 -7.63 -8.13 2.79
N LEU A 136 -6.73 -9.10 2.84
CA LEU A 136 -6.63 -10.15 1.85
C LEU A 136 -7.37 -11.40 2.32
N HIS A 137 -8.44 -11.77 1.61
CA HIS A 137 -9.13 -13.03 1.78
C HIS A 137 -8.42 -14.10 0.92
N LEU A 138 -7.39 -14.72 1.52
CA LEU A 138 -6.43 -15.58 0.81
C LEU A 138 -6.91 -17.02 0.62
N THR A 139 -7.77 -17.51 1.52
CA THR A 139 -8.11 -18.93 1.60
C THR A 139 -9.59 -19.15 1.82
N ASP A 140 -10.19 -19.95 0.96
CA ASP A 140 -11.57 -20.38 1.06
C ASP A 140 -11.77 -21.61 0.15
N GLY A 141 -12.99 -22.19 0.18
CA GLY A 141 -13.36 -23.34 -0.63
C GLY A 141 -13.24 -23.18 -2.16
N ALA A 142 -12.90 -22.00 -2.67
CA ALA A 142 -12.72 -21.77 -4.11
C ALA A 142 -11.25 -21.72 -4.55
N GLY A 143 -10.33 -21.67 -3.61
CA GLY A 143 -8.92 -21.74 -3.88
C GLY A 143 -8.06 -21.29 -2.71
N TRP A 144 -6.95 -21.96 -2.56
CA TRP A 144 -5.91 -21.65 -1.59
C TRP A 144 -4.85 -20.77 -2.27
N ARG A 145 -4.55 -19.59 -1.72
CA ARG A 145 -3.74 -18.59 -2.42
C ARG A 145 -2.42 -18.23 -1.74
N ILE A 146 -2.01 -18.96 -0.71
CA ILE A 146 -0.76 -18.68 0.01
C ILE A 146 0.11 -19.93 0.11
N GLN A 147 1.40 -19.78 -0.18
CA GLN A 147 2.38 -20.86 -0.06
C GLN A 147 2.60 -21.27 1.38
N ILE A 148 2.49 -22.58 1.66
CA ILE A 148 2.88 -23.21 2.92
C ILE A 148 3.77 -24.40 2.60
N ASP A 149 5.06 -24.31 2.93
CA ASP A 149 6.06 -25.32 2.54
C ASP A 149 5.73 -26.72 3.05
N LYS A 150 5.18 -26.80 4.28
CA LYS A 150 4.77 -28.07 4.88
C LYS A 150 3.60 -28.77 4.14
N TYR A 151 2.84 -28.00 3.37
CA TYR A 151 1.63 -28.51 2.69
C TYR A 151 1.61 -28.10 1.21
N PRO A 152 2.54 -28.62 0.37
CA PRO A 152 2.69 -28.20 -1.03
C PRO A 152 1.42 -28.43 -1.86
N ARG A 153 0.62 -29.46 -1.57
CA ARG A 153 -0.63 -29.74 -2.27
C ARG A 153 -1.68 -28.60 -2.17
N LEU A 154 -1.54 -27.70 -1.21
CA LEU A 154 -2.41 -26.51 -1.12
C LEU A 154 -2.19 -25.55 -2.30
N THR A 155 -0.98 -25.49 -2.85
CA THR A 155 -0.64 -24.64 -3.97
C THR A 155 -0.49 -25.40 -5.31
N GLU A 156 -0.13 -26.67 -5.27
CA GLU A 156 -0.04 -27.50 -6.47
C GLU A 156 -1.42 -27.92 -7.01
N PHE A 157 -2.40 -28.15 -6.12
CA PHE A 157 -3.73 -28.65 -6.44
C PHE A 157 -4.85 -27.70 -6.00
N ALA A 158 -4.95 -27.33 -4.73
CA ALA A 158 -6.07 -26.54 -4.22
C ALA A 158 -6.08 -25.06 -4.67
N ALA A 159 -5.01 -24.60 -5.35
CA ALA A 159 -4.96 -23.30 -5.98
C ALA A 159 -5.54 -23.27 -7.41
N TRP A 160 -5.90 -24.41 -7.98
CA TRP A 160 -6.23 -24.54 -9.40
C TRP A 160 -7.58 -25.20 -9.65
N ARG A 161 -8.27 -24.76 -10.68
CA ARG A 161 -9.54 -25.34 -11.17
C ARG A 161 -9.67 -25.09 -12.67
N ARG A 162 -10.57 -25.80 -13.34
CA ARG A 162 -10.79 -25.60 -14.80
C ARG A 162 -11.67 -24.39 -15.06
N GLU A 163 -12.70 -24.18 -14.26
CA GLU A 163 -13.70 -23.16 -14.46
C GLU A 163 -13.22 -21.82 -13.92
N ARG A 164 -13.17 -20.82 -14.80
CA ARG A 164 -12.78 -19.45 -14.42
C ARG A 164 -13.86 -18.74 -13.61
N LYS A 165 -15.12 -18.93 -13.99
CA LYS A 165 -16.23 -18.30 -13.27
C LYS A 165 -16.60 -19.12 -12.04
N TRP A 166 -16.88 -18.45 -10.96
CA TRP A 166 -17.30 -19.06 -9.70
C TRP A 166 -18.56 -19.93 -9.86
N MET A 167 -19.59 -19.42 -10.54
CA MET A 167 -20.86 -20.15 -10.70
C MET A 167 -20.69 -21.43 -11.52
N ASP A 168 -19.88 -21.41 -12.57
CA ASP A 168 -19.61 -22.59 -13.39
C ASP A 168 -18.87 -23.66 -12.56
N TRP A 169 -17.89 -23.27 -11.74
CA TRP A 169 -17.20 -24.17 -10.84
C TRP A 169 -18.14 -24.79 -9.79
N VAL A 170 -19.06 -24.01 -9.24
CA VAL A 170 -20.10 -24.53 -8.33
C VAL A 170 -20.99 -25.53 -9.03
N ALA A 171 -21.45 -25.24 -10.26
CA ALA A 171 -22.28 -26.12 -11.06
C ALA A 171 -21.57 -27.43 -11.43
N GLN A 172 -20.24 -27.41 -11.61
CA GLN A 172 -19.41 -28.59 -11.90
C GLN A 172 -18.98 -29.39 -10.64
N GLY A 173 -19.60 -29.11 -9.49
CA GLY A 173 -19.37 -29.86 -8.24
C GLY A 173 -18.09 -29.46 -7.50
N LYS A 174 -17.58 -28.25 -7.69
CA LYS A 174 -16.46 -27.65 -6.94
C LYS A 174 -15.16 -28.46 -6.99
N LYS A 175 -14.76 -28.91 -8.19
CA LYS A 175 -13.57 -29.74 -8.38
C LYS A 175 -12.31 -28.89 -8.57
N TYR A 176 -11.23 -29.29 -7.90
CA TYR A 176 -9.88 -28.80 -8.16
C TYR A 176 -9.19 -29.66 -9.22
N CYS A 177 -8.09 -29.14 -9.77
CA CYS A 177 -7.20 -29.86 -10.68
C CYS A 177 -5.73 -29.55 -10.39
N ASP A 178 -4.83 -30.40 -10.83
CA ASP A 178 -3.41 -30.08 -10.84
C ASP A 178 -3.14 -28.94 -11.83
N PHE A 179 -2.04 -28.23 -11.60
CA PHE A 179 -1.63 -27.16 -12.50
C PHE A 179 -1.49 -27.66 -13.94
N SER A 180 -2.04 -26.94 -14.88
CA SER A 180 -1.86 -27.09 -16.32
C SER A 180 -2.06 -25.73 -17.01
N ASN A 181 -1.69 -25.63 -18.27
CA ASN A 181 -1.89 -24.39 -19.04
C ASN A 181 -3.36 -24.00 -19.21
N GLU A 182 -4.28 -24.94 -19.02
CA GLU A 182 -5.73 -24.73 -19.09
C GLU A 182 -6.33 -24.44 -17.71
N ALA A 183 -5.57 -24.62 -16.63
CA ALA A 183 -6.06 -24.40 -15.26
C ALA A 183 -6.17 -22.92 -14.95
N TYR A 184 -7.28 -22.55 -14.34
CA TYR A 184 -7.48 -21.21 -13.77
C TYR A 184 -7.13 -21.20 -12.29
N GLY A 185 -6.32 -20.25 -11.87
CA GLY A 185 -5.94 -20.10 -10.47
C GLY A 185 -4.62 -19.37 -10.31
N GLY A 186 -3.95 -19.67 -9.22
CA GLY A 186 -2.67 -19.12 -8.83
C GLY A 186 -2.57 -18.98 -7.32
N TYR A 187 -1.40 -18.65 -6.85
CA TYR A 187 -1.12 -18.40 -5.44
C TYR A 187 0.01 -17.38 -5.32
N TYR A 188 0.19 -16.86 -4.12
CA TYR A 188 1.30 -15.97 -3.78
C TYR A 188 2.35 -16.79 -3.05
N THR A 189 3.59 -16.63 -3.48
CA THR A 189 4.75 -17.14 -2.75
C THR A 189 4.95 -16.35 -1.47
N LYS A 190 5.80 -16.86 -0.57
CA LYS A 190 6.19 -16.10 0.62
C LYS A 190 6.87 -14.77 0.28
N ASP A 191 7.63 -14.75 -0.83
CA ASP A 191 8.28 -13.53 -1.29
C ASP A 191 7.28 -12.53 -1.87
N ASP A 192 6.25 -13.01 -2.59
CA ASP A 192 5.15 -12.15 -3.04
C ASP A 192 4.43 -11.48 -1.86
N ILE A 193 4.17 -12.23 -0.78
CA ILE A 193 3.51 -11.68 0.42
C ILE A 193 4.42 -10.68 1.16
N ARG A 194 5.74 -10.86 1.13
CA ARG A 194 6.68 -9.88 1.71
C ARG A 194 6.75 -8.58 0.92
N GLU A 195 6.55 -8.66 -0.40
CA GLU A 195 6.54 -7.49 -1.28
C GLU A 195 5.22 -6.73 -1.21
N ILE A 196 4.08 -7.43 -1.05
CA ILE A 196 2.75 -6.85 -0.82
C ILE A 196 2.65 -6.23 0.57
#